data_66cd2771d41753831a4c57a271864c9b
#
_entry.id   66cd2771d41753831a4c57a271864c9b
#
_cell.length_a   1.000
_cell.length_b   1.000
_cell.length_c   1.000
_cell.angle_alpha   90.00
_cell.angle_beta   90.00
_cell.angle_gamma   90.00
#
_symmetry.space_group_name_H-M   'P 1'
#
loop_
_entity.id
_entity.type
_entity.pdbx_description
1 polymer ?
#
loop_
_entity_poly.entity_id
_entity_poly.type
_entity_poly.pdbx_seq_one_letter_code
_entity_poly.pdbx_strand_id
1 'polypeptide(L)'
;MISKIVKVTALGCLLFSAAQPAAADSKVKKVSGQYTYYADKSDSPASGKRKALEGARLDAIAKEFGTIVTQDVLQADRIGSDGESTKFFSLSASEVKGEWIADDGEPIYEVNLDKDDNLVVTCHVKGTAKEITNEAVDFEAIALRNAPDKRNASTDYQDGDDLYLYVTTPCDGYLGVYLLDETQNVITMFPYSQDSRQEGKLKKNFDYVLFDPTKAEGSFGEIDAFGIAAPDEIEFNKLYVVFSPTAFTGPMTRTGNDGLRRISEEDFSKWLVKNRRNDSKMGVKQINLKIHPK
;
A
#
# COMPACT_ATOMS: atom_id res chain seq x y z
N MET A 1 -80.26 -12.41 -25.57
CA MET A 1 -79.61 -12.77 -24.28
C MET A 1 -78.11 -12.86 -24.50
N ILE A 2 -77.39 -11.82 -24.05
CA ILE A 2 -75.97 -11.66 -24.29
C ILE A 2 -75.25 -12.02 -23.02
N SER A 3 -74.43 -13.11 -23.04
CA SER A 3 -73.62 -13.53 -21.95
C SER A 3 -72.33 -12.71 -21.95
N LYS A 4 -72.01 -11.98 -20.85
CA LYS A 4 -70.78 -11.25 -20.65
C LYS A 4 -69.73 -12.18 -20.04
N ILE A 5 -68.62 -12.42 -20.75
CA ILE A 5 -67.44 -13.10 -20.24
C ILE A 5 -66.51 -12.04 -19.56
N VAL A 6 -66.28 -12.18 -18.25
CA VAL A 6 -65.32 -11.35 -17.51
C VAL A 6 -63.97 -12.08 -17.49
N LYS A 7 -62.95 -11.47 -18.12
CA LYS A 7 -61.55 -11.90 -18.02
C LYS A 7 -60.96 -11.33 -16.73
N VAL A 8 -60.56 -12.18 -15.81
CA VAL A 8 -59.75 -11.80 -14.66
C VAL A 8 -58.27 -12.01 -15.04
N THR A 9 -57.56 -10.91 -15.15
CA THR A 9 -56.11 -10.93 -15.35
C THR A 9 -55.44 -10.89 -13.99
N ALA A 10 -54.82 -12.00 -13.56
CA ALA A 10 -54.03 -12.04 -12.37
C ALA A 10 -52.64 -11.47 -12.68
N LEU A 11 -52.34 -10.32 -12.08
CA LEU A 11 -51.01 -9.67 -12.14
C LEU A 11 -50.13 -10.30 -11.05
N GLY A 12 -49.28 -11.21 -11.45
CA GLY A 12 -48.29 -11.82 -10.55
C GLY A 12 -47.16 -10.84 -10.28
N CYS A 13 -47.15 -10.25 -9.08
CA CYS A 13 -45.98 -9.55 -8.56
C CYS A 13 -44.89 -10.55 -8.19
N LEU A 14 -43.90 -10.71 -9.06
CA LEU A 14 -42.62 -11.36 -8.72
C LEU A 14 -41.83 -10.40 -7.82
N LEU A 15 -41.88 -10.64 -6.52
CA LEU A 15 -40.95 -10.03 -5.55
C LEU A 15 -39.57 -10.62 -5.79
N PHE A 16 -38.72 -9.90 -6.53
CA PHE A 16 -37.29 -10.15 -6.53
C PHE A 16 -36.75 -9.73 -5.17
N SER A 17 -36.56 -10.68 -4.28
CA SER A 17 -35.79 -10.51 -3.06
C SER A 17 -34.32 -10.41 -3.46
N ALA A 18 -33.80 -9.19 -3.58
CA ALA A 18 -32.36 -8.97 -3.68
C ALA A 18 -31.75 -9.35 -2.34
N ALA A 19 -31.10 -10.50 -2.30
CA ALA A 19 -30.24 -10.86 -1.17
C ALA A 19 -29.10 -9.85 -1.13
N GLN A 20 -29.16 -8.90 -0.20
CA GLN A 20 -28.01 -8.07 0.17
C GLN A 20 -26.97 -9.02 0.75
N PRO A 21 -25.71 -8.96 0.29
CA PRO A 21 -24.64 -9.66 0.95
C PRO A 21 -24.57 -9.14 2.40
N ALA A 22 -24.71 -10.04 3.37
CA ALA A 22 -24.53 -9.74 4.78
C ALA A 22 -23.11 -9.15 4.92
N ALA A 23 -23.02 -7.89 5.29
CA ALA A 23 -21.75 -7.31 5.72
C ALA A 23 -21.22 -8.15 6.88
N ALA A 24 -20.05 -8.74 6.72
CA ALA A 24 -19.39 -9.48 7.78
C ALA A 24 -19.25 -8.56 9.00
N ASP A 25 -19.81 -8.95 10.11
CA ASP A 25 -19.85 -8.17 11.36
C ASP A 25 -18.40 -8.12 11.89
N SER A 26 -17.71 -7.00 11.60
CA SER A 26 -16.32 -6.82 11.97
C SER A 26 -16.22 -6.65 13.50
N LYS A 27 -15.56 -7.62 14.16
CA LYS A 27 -15.44 -7.67 15.61
C LYS A 27 -14.58 -6.52 16.13
N VAL A 28 -15.19 -5.67 16.96
CA VAL A 28 -14.46 -4.65 17.75
C VAL A 28 -13.94 -5.32 19.02
N LYS A 29 -12.65 -5.15 19.33
CA LYS A 29 -12.00 -5.71 20.51
C LYS A 29 -11.22 -4.66 21.28
N LYS A 30 -11.07 -4.89 22.60
CA LYS A 30 -10.11 -4.16 23.42
C LYS A 30 -8.72 -4.74 23.19
N VAL A 31 -7.77 -3.85 22.91
CA VAL A 31 -6.39 -4.20 22.56
C VAL A 31 -5.41 -3.39 23.39
N SER A 32 -4.21 -3.91 23.58
CA SER A 32 -3.10 -3.18 24.22
C SER A 32 -1.80 -3.50 23.53
N GLY A 33 -0.95 -2.50 23.39
CA GLY A 33 0.35 -2.64 22.76
C GLY A 33 1.42 -1.80 23.43
N GLN A 34 2.65 -2.13 23.11
CA GLN A 34 3.84 -1.43 23.58
C GLN A 34 4.85 -1.37 22.44
N TYR A 35 5.50 -0.22 22.31
CA TYR A 35 6.57 -0.04 21.34
C TYR A 35 7.65 0.89 21.88
N THR A 36 8.91 0.56 21.62
CA THR A 36 10.07 1.40 21.94
C THR A 36 10.63 1.97 20.65
N TYR A 37 10.66 3.28 20.57
CA TYR A 37 11.22 4.02 19.45
C TYR A 37 12.59 4.59 19.85
N TYR A 38 13.60 4.31 19.04
CA TYR A 38 14.94 4.88 19.15
C TYR A 38 15.01 6.06 18.19
N ALA A 39 15.13 7.26 18.73
CA ALA A 39 15.04 8.48 17.94
C ALA A 39 16.35 8.79 17.23
N ASP A 40 16.26 9.25 15.99
CA ASP A 40 17.40 9.83 15.29
C ASP A 40 17.82 11.18 15.91
N LYS A 41 19.05 11.61 15.70
CA LYS A 41 19.58 12.90 16.22
C LYS A 41 18.78 14.11 15.77
N SER A 42 18.02 14.00 14.67
CA SER A 42 17.14 15.04 14.15
C SER A 42 15.73 15.04 14.74
N ASP A 43 15.35 13.98 15.47
CA ASP A 43 14.02 13.85 16.04
C ASP A 43 13.84 14.71 17.29
N SER A 44 12.72 15.43 17.35
CA SER A 44 12.28 16.09 18.58
C SER A 44 11.63 15.08 19.55
N PRO A 45 11.63 15.36 20.87
CA PRO A 45 10.90 14.51 21.83
C PRO A 45 9.40 14.33 21.49
N ALA A 46 8.78 15.32 20.87
CA ALA A 46 7.39 15.25 20.41
C ALA A 46 7.24 14.29 19.22
N SER A 47 8.19 14.32 18.27
CA SER A 47 8.26 13.36 17.14
C SER A 47 8.47 11.94 17.64
N GLY A 48 9.41 11.73 18.57
CA GLY A 48 9.68 10.43 19.17
C GLY A 48 8.44 9.85 19.88
N LYS A 49 7.72 10.65 20.66
CA LYS A 49 6.46 10.22 21.31
C LYS A 49 5.39 9.83 20.30
N ARG A 50 5.23 10.60 19.21
CA ARG A 50 4.26 10.28 18.16
C ARG A 50 4.59 8.95 17.47
N LYS A 51 5.85 8.74 17.08
CA LYS A 51 6.30 7.51 16.45
C LYS A 51 6.18 6.30 17.37
N ALA A 52 6.51 6.46 18.66
CA ALA A 52 6.33 5.41 19.66
C ALA A 52 4.84 5.04 19.85
N LEU A 53 3.93 6.02 19.84
CA LEU A 53 2.48 5.76 19.92
C LEU A 53 1.95 5.03 18.69
N GLU A 54 2.35 5.45 17.50
CA GLU A 54 1.96 4.79 16.25
C GLU A 54 2.44 3.33 16.24
N GLY A 55 3.70 3.08 16.63
CA GLY A 55 4.25 1.74 16.76
C GLY A 55 3.50 0.87 17.80
N ALA A 56 3.15 1.45 18.96
CA ALA A 56 2.40 0.74 20.00
C ALA A 56 0.98 0.36 19.57
N ARG A 57 0.29 1.23 18.81
CA ARG A 57 -1.02 0.92 18.23
C ARG A 57 -0.93 -0.19 17.18
N LEU A 58 0.08 -0.15 16.31
CA LEU A 58 0.33 -1.21 15.32
C LEU A 58 0.64 -2.55 16.00
N ASP A 59 1.49 -2.55 17.04
CA ASP A 59 1.79 -3.73 17.83
C ASP A 59 0.53 -4.36 18.46
N ALA A 60 -0.34 -3.52 19.04
CA ALA A 60 -1.61 -3.97 19.61
C ALA A 60 -2.53 -4.62 18.57
N ILE A 61 -2.65 -4.02 17.38
CA ILE A 61 -3.46 -4.54 16.28
C ILE A 61 -2.86 -5.85 15.75
N ALA A 62 -1.55 -5.88 15.54
CA ALA A 62 -0.85 -7.04 15.05
C ALA A 62 -0.97 -8.26 15.99
N LYS A 63 -0.91 -8.03 17.31
CA LYS A 63 -1.08 -9.07 18.33
C LYS A 63 -2.48 -9.67 18.33
N GLU A 64 -3.51 -8.85 18.11
CA GLU A 64 -4.90 -9.29 18.21
C GLU A 64 -5.44 -9.89 16.91
N PHE A 65 -5.14 -9.25 15.77
CA PHE A 65 -5.73 -9.62 14.48
C PHE A 65 -4.73 -10.24 13.50
N GLY A 66 -3.44 -10.24 13.85
CA GLY A 66 -2.36 -10.70 12.99
C GLY A 66 -1.93 -9.67 11.94
N THR A 67 -0.87 -10.03 11.24
CA THR A 67 -0.31 -9.24 10.12
C THR A 67 -0.42 -10.05 8.84
N ILE A 68 -0.60 -9.39 7.71
CA ILE A 68 -0.35 -9.98 6.40
C ILE A 68 1.15 -9.80 6.17
N VAL A 69 1.92 -10.79 6.58
CA VAL A 69 3.35 -10.81 6.29
C VAL A 69 3.49 -11.35 4.87
N THR A 70 3.78 -10.49 3.90
CA THR A 70 4.26 -10.95 2.61
C THR A 70 5.67 -11.53 2.82
N GLN A 71 6.01 -12.62 2.12
CA GLN A 71 7.34 -13.27 2.26
C GLN A 71 8.50 -12.30 2.04
N ASP A 72 8.27 -11.22 1.32
CA ASP A 72 9.25 -10.17 1.00
C ASP A 72 9.69 -9.36 2.23
N VAL A 73 8.80 -9.17 3.22
CA VAL A 73 9.14 -8.48 4.49
C VAL A 73 10.10 -9.31 5.34
N LEU A 74 10.01 -10.65 5.29
CA LEU A 74 10.90 -11.55 6.02
C LEU A 74 12.35 -11.55 5.47
N GLN A 75 12.56 -11.16 4.22
CA GLN A 75 13.91 -11.02 3.65
C GLN A 75 14.59 -9.70 4.04
N ALA A 76 13.84 -8.62 4.21
CA ALA A 76 14.36 -7.33 4.66
C ALA A 76 14.93 -7.40 6.09
N ASP A 77 14.32 -8.19 6.98
CA ASP A 77 14.81 -8.41 8.35
C ASP A 77 16.21 -9.06 8.46
N ARG A 78 16.76 -9.57 7.34
CA ARG A 78 18.06 -10.25 7.33
C ARG A 78 19.22 -9.38 6.86
N ILE A 79 18.97 -8.18 6.34
CA ILE A 79 20.01 -7.37 5.68
C ILE A 79 20.42 -6.12 6.48
N GLY A 80 19.61 -5.67 7.45
CA GLY A 80 19.93 -4.50 8.28
C GLY A 80 20.79 -4.89 9.49
N SER A 81 22.01 -4.35 9.60
CA SER A 81 22.87 -4.50 10.77
C SER A 81 22.38 -3.72 12.00
N ASP A 82 21.33 -2.87 11.86
CA ASP A 82 20.75 -2.07 12.93
C ASP A 82 19.31 -2.55 13.21
N GLY A 83 19.22 -3.61 14.03
CA GLY A 83 18.03 -4.42 14.22
C GLY A 83 16.78 -3.73 14.81
N GLU A 84 16.79 -2.43 15.11
CA GLU A 84 15.68 -1.74 15.77
C GLU A 84 14.96 -0.71 14.86
N SER A 85 15.67 0.00 14.02
CA SER A 85 15.11 0.84 12.94
C SER A 85 14.33 -0.02 11.95
N THR A 86 14.84 -1.22 11.66
CA THR A 86 14.21 -2.22 10.80
C THR A 86 12.86 -2.72 11.33
N LYS A 87 12.69 -2.83 12.66
CA LYS A 87 11.40 -3.27 13.25
C LYS A 87 10.28 -2.25 13.09
N PHE A 88 10.56 -0.95 13.21
CA PHE A 88 9.56 0.08 12.96
C PHE A 88 9.14 0.12 11.49
N PHE A 89 10.10 0.04 10.59
CA PHE A 89 9.85 -0.02 9.15
C PHE A 89 9.06 -1.29 8.77
N SER A 90 9.40 -2.43 9.37
CA SER A 90 8.68 -3.70 9.20
C SER A 90 7.24 -3.62 9.74
N LEU A 91 7.01 -3.01 10.90
CA LEU A 91 5.67 -2.85 11.48
C LEU A 91 4.82 -1.82 10.73
N SER A 92 5.39 -0.71 10.27
CA SER A 92 4.67 0.28 9.47
C SER A 92 4.40 -0.20 8.04
N ALA A 93 5.24 -1.08 7.51
CA ALA A 93 5.08 -1.74 6.21
C ALA A 93 4.21 -3.01 6.28
N SER A 94 4.01 -3.59 7.49
CA SER A 94 3.14 -4.75 7.69
C SER A 94 1.69 -4.34 7.52
N GLU A 95 0.96 -5.04 6.70
CA GLU A 95 -0.49 -4.91 6.66
C GLU A 95 -1.08 -5.53 7.92
N VAL A 96 -1.36 -4.72 8.93
CA VAL A 96 -2.10 -5.19 10.11
C VAL A 96 -3.55 -5.42 9.74
N LYS A 97 -4.11 -6.57 10.15
CA LYS A 97 -5.51 -6.94 9.90
C LYS A 97 -6.47 -6.25 10.85
N GLY A 98 -6.25 -4.96 11.13
CA GLY A 98 -7.12 -4.22 12.02
C GLY A 98 -6.97 -2.71 11.89
N GLU A 99 -7.97 -2.00 12.40
CA GLU A 99 -8.03 -0.54 12.47
C GLU A 99 -8.13 -0.10 13.93
N TRP A 100 -7.28 0.84 14.33
CA TRP A 100 -7.42 1.50 15.63
C TRP A 100 -8.60 2.44 15.62
N ILE A 101 -9.52 2.28 16.61
CA ILE A 101 -10.74 3.08 16.69
C ILE A 101 -10.56 4.22 17.69
N ALA A 102 -10.16 3.89 18.92
CA ALA A 102 -10.04 4.88 20.00
C ALA A 102 -9.08 4.41 21.09
N ASP A 103 -8.44 5.34 21.75
CA ASP A 103 -7.66 5.08 22.94
C ASP A 103 -8.60 4.82 24.14
N ASP A 104 -8.20 3.91 25.04
CA ASP A 104 -8.85 3.65 26.33
C ASP A 104 -7.94 4.22 27.43
N GLY A 105 -8.05 5.52 27.66
CA GLY A 105 -7.19 6.31 28.52
C GLY A 105 -6.04 7.00 27.79
N GLU A 106 -5.19 7.72 28.55
CA GLU A 106 -4.03 8.39 28.01
C GLU A 106 -2.87 7.39 27.79
N PRO A 107 -2.12 7.49 26.66
CA PRO A 107 -0.91 6.70 26.44
C PRO A 107 0.16 7.01 27.51
N ILE A 108 0.83 5.99 28.01
CA ILE A 108 1.90 6.11 28.99
C ILE A 108 3.23 6.11 28.25
N TYR A 109 4.08 7.11 28.51
CA TYR A 109 5.39 7.23 27.90
C TYR A 109 6.50 7.12 28.94
N GLU A 110 7.50 6.31 28.62
CA GLU A 110 8.80 6.26 29.29
C GLU A 110 9.83 6.87 28.34
N VAL A 111 10.54 7.90 28.82
CA VAL A 111 11.52 8.63 28.00
C VAL A 111 12.87 8.50 28.66
N ASN A 112 13.83 7.91 27.94
CA ASN A 112 15.19 7.63 28.39
C ASN A 112 16.20 8.10 27.35
N LEU A 113 17.48 8.06 27.68
CA LEU A 113 18.59 8.20 26.75
C LEU A 113 19.33 6.85 26.66
N ASP A 114 19.81 6.51 25.49
CA ASP A 114 20.69 5.37 25.30
C ASP A 114 22.16 5.70 25.67
N LYS A 115 23.07 4.79 25.40
CA LYS A 115 24.51 4.94 25.71
C LYS A 115 25.21 6.02 24.88
N ASP A 116 24.60 6.42 23.78
CA ASP A 116 25.12 7.40 22.81
C ASP A 116 24.34 8.73 22.90
N ASP A 117 23.60 8.96 24.01
CA ASP A 117 22.76 10.12 24.31
C ASP A 117 21.62 10.33 23.30
N ASN A 118 21.18 9.29 22.58
CA ASN A 118 20.01 9.38 21.73
C ASN A 118 18.73 9.16 22.55
N LEU A 119 17.66 9.82 22.14
CA LEU A 119 16.37 9.73 22.80
C LEU A 119 15.71 8.37 22.53
N VAL A 120 15.32 7.67 23.59
CA VAL A 120 14.57 6.41 23.54
C VAL A 120 13.20 6.61 24.16
N VAL A 121 12.15 6.37 23.40
CA VAL A 121 10.77 6.58 23.86
C VAL A 121 10.02 5.25 23.80
N THR A 122 9.60 4.75 24.95
CA THR A 122 8.69 3.59 25.05
C THR A 122 7.27 4.10 25.29
N CYS A 123 6.33 3.63 24.51
CA CYS A 123 4.91 3.94 24.65
C CYS A 123 4.12 2.68 24.96
N HIS A 124 3.25 2.76 25.97
CA HIS A 124 2.23 1.77 26.28
C HIS A 124 0.87 2.37 25.99
N VAL A 125 0.05 1.65 25.21
CA VAL A 125 -1.29 2.11 24.84
C VAL A 125 -2.33 1.03 25.07
N LYS A 126 -3.52 1.43 25.45
CA LYS A 126 -4.73 0.60 25.46
C LYS A 126 -5.80 1.27 24.64
N GLY A 127 -6.63 0.46 23.99
CA GLY A 127 -7.70 1.03 23.17
C GLY A 127 -8.63 -0.03 22.61
N THR A 128 -9.43 0.40 21.66
CA THR A 128 -10.30 -0.47 20.87
C THR A 128 -9.84 -0.49 19.43
N ALA A 129 -9.82 -1.68 18.85
CA ALA A 129 -9.52 -1.88 17.44
C ALA A 129 -10.56 -2.80 16.81
N LYS A 130 -10.74 -2.67 15.51
CA LYS A 130 -11.70 -3.42 14.71
C LYS A 130 -10.95 -4.29 13.73
N GLU A 131 -11.35 -5.57 13.61
CA GLU A 131 -10.81 -6.44 12.59
C GLU A 131 -11.19 -5.94 11.20
N ILE A 132 -10.18 -5.79 10.32
CA ILE A 132 -10.40 -5.61 8.89
C ILE A 132 -10.45 -7.00 8.28
N THR A 133 -11.65 -7.48 7.99
CA THR A 133 -11.84 -8.69 7.18
C THR A 133 -11.46 -8.32 5.75
N ASN A 134 -10.23 -8.61 5.37
CA ASN A 134 -9.70 -8.23 4.07
C ASN A 134 -10.33 -9.08 2.97
N GLU A 135 -11.21 -8.48 2.22
CA GLU A 135 -11.58 -8.91 0.87
C GLU A 135 -10.71 -8.19 -0.19
N ALA A 136 -9.51 -7.76 0.17
CA ALA A 136 -8.60 -7.12 -0.76
C ALA A 136 -8.43 -8.00 -2.01
N VAL A 137 -8.56 -7.40 -3.18
CA VAL A 137 -8.40 -8.12 -4.44
C VAL A 137 -6.94 -8.56 -4.56
N ASP A 138 -6.73 -9.87 -4.65
CA ASP A 138 -5.43 -10.40 -4.98
C ASP A 138 -5.19 -10.28 -6.50
N PHE A 139 -4.04 -9.74 -6.88
CA PHE A 139 -3.63 -9.53 -8.26
C PHE A 139 -2.14 -9.85 -8.42
N GLU A 140 -1.67 -10.10 -9.61
CA GLU A 140 -0.26 -10.38 -9.86
C GLU A 140 0.48 -9.09 -10.25
N ALA A 141 1.64 -8.84 -9.65
CA ALA A 141 2.56 -7.78 -10.02
C ALA A 141 3.99 -8.30 -9.91
N ILE A 142 4.79 -8.16 -10.97
CA ILE A 142 6.16 -8.68 -11.06
C ILE A 142 7.05 -7.59 -11.67
N ALA A 143 8.13 -7.23 -10.97
CA ALA A 143 9.16 -6.35 -11.49
C ALA A 143 10.02 -7.12 -12.50
N LEU A 144 10.32 -6.48 -13.64
CA LEU A 144 11.10 -7.09 -14.73
C LEU A 144 12.31 -6.19 -15.04
N ARG A 145 13.45 -6.82 -15.30
CA ARG A 145 14.72 -6.14 -15.53
C ARG A 145 15.11 -6.18 -17.01
N ASN A 146 15.43 -5.04 -17.60
CA ASN A 146 16.00 -4.85 -18.94
C ASN A 146 15.17 -5.37 -20.13
N ALA A 147 14.07 -6.10 -19.89
CA ALA A 147 13.19 -6.52 -20.98
C ALA A 147 11.75 -6.77 -20.47
N PRO A 148 10.71 -6.44 -21.28
CA PRO A 148 9.31 -6.53 -20.92
C PRO A 148 8.75 -7.96 -21.05
N ASP A 149 9.43 -8.96 -20.47
CA ASP A 149 9.08 -10.38 -20.52
C ASP A 149 9.18 -10.99 -19.11
N LYS A 150 8.20 -11.78 -18.67
CA LYS A 150 8.17 -12.44 -17.35
C LYS A 150 9.41 -13.27 -17.03
N ARG A 151 10.13 -13.77 -18.06
CA ARG A 151 11.41 -14.48 -17.86
C ARG A 151 12.51 -13.60 -17.27
N ASN A 152 12.36 -12.29 -17.37
CA ASN A 152 13.26 -11.31 -16.79
C ASN A 152 12.77 -10.79 -15.43
N ALA A 153 11.92 -11.56 -14.73
CA ALA A 153 11.51 -11.23 -13.37
C ALA A 153 12.74 -11.09 -12.46
N SER A 154 12.88 -9.96 -11.82
CA SER A 154 14.01 -9.66 -10.93
C SER A 154 13.62 -8.62 -9.90
N THR A 155 14.20 -8.74 -8.71
CA THR A 155 14.22 -7.71 -7.67
C THR A 155 15.64 -7.17 -7.44
N ASP A 156 16.61 -7.67 -8.23
CA ASP A 156 18.01 -7.32 -8.17
C ASP A 156 18.43 -6.63 -9.47
N TYR A 157 18.87 -5.38 -9.37
CA TYR A 157 19.17 -4.48 -10.49
C TYR A 157 20.61 -3.96 -10.40
N GLN A 158 21.10 -3.43 -11.50
CA GLN A 158 22.35 -2.66 -11.56
C GLN A 158 22.05 -1.22 -12.00
N ASP A 159 22.93 -0.31 -11.65
CA ASP A 159 22.87 1.07 -12.11
C ASP A 159 22.74 1.14 -13.63
N GLY A 160 21.70 1.82 -14.10
CA GLY A 160 21.37 2.00 -15.51
C GLY A 160 20.51 0.88 -16.11
N ASP A 161 20.03 -0.09 -15.31
CA ASP A 161 19.04 -1.08 -15.78
C ASP A 161 17.68 -0.42 -16.02
N ASP A 162 16.93 -0.97 -17.00
CA ASP A 162 15.55 -0.58 -17.26
C ASP A 162 14.59 -1.36 -16.36
N LEU A 163 13.63 -0.67 -15.77
CA LEU A 163 12.55 -1.23 -14.97
C LEU A 163 11.27 -1.36 -15.80
N TYR A 164 10.71 -2.57 -15.83
CA TYR A 164 9.35 -2.82 -16.32
C TYR A 164 8.52 -3.46 -15.21
N LEU A 165 7.19 -3.33 -15.30
CA LEU A 165 6.28 -3.95 -14.35
C LEU A 165 5.19 -4.71 -15.09
N TYR A 166 5.18 -6.04 -14.90
CA TYR A 166 4.06 -6.86 -15.32
C TYR A 166 2.94 -6.81 -14.28
N VAL A 167 1.71 -6.65 -14.75
CA VAL A 167 0.51 -6.66 -13.90
C VAL A 167 -0.63 -7.38 -14.60
N THR A 168 -1.34 -8.25 -13.86
CA THR A 168 -2.64 -8.78 -14.27
C THR A 168 -3.60 -8.79 -13.10
N THR A 169 -4.90 -8.54 -13.38
CA THR A 169 -5.92 -8.35 -12.36
C THR A 169 -7.12 -9.25 -12.62
N PRO A 170 -7.78 -9.81 -11.58
CA PRO A 170 -8.93 -10.72 -11.74
C PRO A 170 -10.24 -10.01 -12.05
N CYS A 171 -10.28 -8.68 -11.95
CA CYS A 171 -11.46 -7.85 -12.26
C CYS A 171 -11.01 -6.53 -12.88
N ASP A 172 -11.94 -5.82 -13.53
CA ASP A 172 -11.71 -4.44 -13.97
C ASP A 172 -11.45 -3.54 -12.76
N GLY A 173 -10.58 -2.54 -12.91
CA GLY A 173 -10.27 -1.64 -11.81
C GLY A 173 -9.25 -0.57 -12.17
N TYR A 174 -8.65 0.00 -11.15
CA TYR A 174 -7.73 1.13 -11.24
C TYR A 174 -6.42 0.78 -10.55
N LEU A 175 -5.33 1.16 -11.17
CA LEU A 175 -3.98 0.89 -10.70
C LEU A 175 -3.25 2.20 -10.38
N GLY A 176 -2.46 2.17 -9.31
CA GLY A 176 -1.43 3.16 -9.01
C GLY A 176 -0.10 2.46 -8.75
N VAL A 177 0.99 3.00 -9.28
CA VAL A 177 2.33 2.49 -9.01
C VAL A 177 3.21 3.61 -8.47
N TYR A 178 3.88 3.34 -7.38
CA TYR A 178 4.65 4.32 -6.62
C TYR A 178 5.98 3.72 -6.20
N LEU A 179 7.07 4.47 -6.35
CA LEU A 179 8.41 4.07 -5.95
C LEU A 179 8.85 4.89 -4.73
N LEU A 180 9.08 4.23 -3.61
CA LEU A 180 9.76 4.81 -2.46
C LEU A 180 11.27 4.66 -2.66
N ASP A 181 11.98 5.78 -2.67
CA ASP A 181 13.42 5.84 -2.76
C ASP A 181 14.08 5.96 -1.37
N GLU A 182 15.40 5.84 -1.30
CA GLU A 182 16.16 5.97 -0.04
C GLU A 182 16.09 7.37 0.59
N THR A 183 15.72 8.39 -0.19
CA THR A 183 15.55 9.76 0.32
C THR A 183 14.20 9.98 0.99
N GLN A 184 13.42 8.90 1.21
CA GLN A 184 12.08 8.91 1.78
C GLN A 184 11.07 9.72 0.94
N ASN A 185 11.32 9.80 -0.36
CA ASN A 185 10.35 10.33 -1.31
C ASN A 185 9.66 9.20 -2.06
N VAL A 186 8.37 9.37 -2.25
CA VAL A 186 7.56 8.46 -3.06
C VAL A 186 7.27 9.11 -4.40
N ILE A 187 7.73 8.48 -5.47
CA ILE A 187 7.56 8.92 -6.84
C ILE A 187 6.35 8.22 -7.45
N THR A 188 5.42 8.97 -8.02
CA THR A 188 4.32 8.38 -8.80
C THR A 188 4.83 7.98 -10.17
N MET A 189 4.81 6.67 -10.45
CA MET A 189 5.24 6.11 -11.74
C MET A 189 4.05 5.84 -12.66
N PHE A 190 2.89 5.48 -12.11
CA PHE A 190 1.66 5.25 -12.86
C PHE A 190 0.45 5.70 -12.01
N PRO A 191 -0.60 6.34 -12.58
CA PRO A 191 -0.78 6.69 -14.00
C PRO A 191 0.33 7.60 -14.54
N TYR A 192 0.62 7.49 -15.85
CA TYR A 192 1.65 8.34 -16.48
C TYR A 192 1.28 9.83 -16.41
N SER A 193 2.28 10.71 -16.50
CA SER A 193 2.08 12.16 -16.34
C SER A 193 1.18 12.77 -17.42
N GLN A 194 1.18 12.18 -18.60
CA GLN A 194 0.40 12.62 -19.78
C GLN A 194 -0.94 11.88 -19.92
N ASP A 195 -1.24 10.91 -19.06
CA ASP A 195 -2.49 10.15 -19.15
C ASP A 195 -3.66 10.87 -18.49
N SER A 196 -4.22 11.85 -19.20
CA SER A 196 -5.43 12.56 -18.77
C SER A 196 -6.73 11.78 -18.98
N ARG A 197 -6.68 10.60 -19.62
CA ARG A 197 -7.88 9.93 -20.11
C ARG A 197 -8.30 8.67 -19.37
N GLN A 198 -7.38 7.99 -18.70
CA GLN A 198 -7.65 6.64 -18.18
C GLN A 198 -7.44 6.44 -16.69
N GLU A 199 -6.89 7.41 -15.97
CA GLU A 199 -6.76 7.34 -14.50
C GLU A 199 -6.22 5.99 -13.99
N GLY A 200 -5.37 5.32 -14.78
CA GLY A 200 -4.83 3.99 -14.44
C GLY A 200 -5.82 2.82 -14.57
N LYS A 201 -6.85 2.92 -15.42
CA LYS A 201 -7.87 1.88 -15.57
C LYS A 201 -7.35 0.64 -16.29
N LEU A 202 -7.50 -0.53 -15.66
CA LEU A 202 -7.15 -1.84 -16.20
C LEU A 202 -8.40 -2.70 -16.47
N LYS A 203 -8.28 -3.61 -17.45
CA LYS A 203 -9.28 -4.64 -17.74
C LYS A 203 -8.87 -5.97 -17.11
N LYS A 204 -9.85 -6.72 -16.62
CA LYS A 204 -9.66 -8.05 -16.04
C LYS A 204 -8.97 -9.01 -17.00
N ASN A 205 -8.11 -9.88 -16.43
CA ASN A 205 -7.45 -10.97 -17.15
C ASN A 205 -6.68 -10.54 -18.40
N PHE A 206 -6.22 -9.29 -18.41
CA PHE A 206 -5.35 -8.76 -19.44
C PHE A 206 -3.93 -8.60 -18.88
N ASP A 207 -2.94 -9.00 -19.68
CA ASP A 207 -1.53 -8.90 -19.32
C ASP A 207 -0.99 -7.52 -19.70
N TYR A 208 -0.72 -6.71 -18.69
CA TYR A 208 -0.11 -5.40 -18.87
C TYR A 208 1.39 -5.48 -18.59
N VAL A 209 2.18 -4.84 -19.45
CA VAL A 209 3.57 -4.52 -19.12
C VAL A 209 3.70 -3.00 -19.16
N LEU A 210 3.89 -2.42 -17.99
CA LEU A 210 4.05 -0.99 -17.82
C LEU A 210 5.51 -0.58 -18.04
N PHE A 211 5.71 0.70 -18.36
CA PHE A 211 7.01 1.35 -18.58
C PHE A 211 7.71 0.89 -19.87
N ASP A 212 6.98 0.27 -20.79
CA ASP A 212 7.49 -0.18 -22.09
C ASP A 212 7.07 0.82 -23.20
N PRO A 213 7.93 1.76 -23.61
CA PRO A 213 7.58 2.76 -24.60
C PRO A 213 7.32 2.16 -25.98
N THR A 214 7.72 0.91 -26.24
CA THR A 214 7.47 0.23 -27.52
C THR A 214 6.00 -0.21 -27.67
N LYS A 215 5.24 -0.24 -26.55
CA LYS A 215 3.82 -0.62 -26.49
C LYS A 215 2.87 0.57 -26.39
N ALA A 216 3.34 1.77 -26.68
CA ALA A 216 2.56 3.02 -26.60
C ALA A 216 1.31 3.06 -27.49
N GLU A 217 1.14 2.09 -28.40
CA GLU A 217 -0.02 2.03 -29.27
C GLU A 217 -1.28 1.64 -28.51
N GLY A 218 -2.11 2.60 -28.20
CA GLY A 218 -3.56 2.45 -28.04
C GLY A 218 -4.14 2.43 -26.63
N SER A 219 -3.41 2.23 -25.55
CA SER A 219 -4.03 2.06 -24.23
C SER A 219 -3.79 3.21 -23.23
N PHE A 220 -2.60 3.79 -23.17
CA PHE A 220 -2.23 4.75 -22.13
C PHE A 220 -1.65 6.10 -22.63
N GLY A 221 -1.65 6.35 -23.95
CA GLY A 221 -1.02 7.54 -24.50
C GLY A 221 0.51 7.44 -24.51
N GLU A 222 1.19 8.51 -24.10
CA GLU A 222 2.65 8.51 -23.97
C GLU A 222 3.05 7.74 -22.70
N ILE A 223 3.98 6.79 -22.86
CA ILE A 223 4.45 5.92 -21.77
C ILE A 223 5.77 6.47 -21.23
N ASP A 224 5.79 6.73 -19.92
CA ASP A 224 7.02 7.05 -19.20
C ASP A 224 7.86 5.78 -19.05
N ALA A 225 9.12 5.81 -19.48
CA ALA A 225 10.11 4.76 -19.24
C ALA A 225 10.97 5.14 -18.03
N PHE A 226 11.34 4.14 -17.22
CA PHE A 226 12.13 4.35 -16.02
C PHE A 226 13.41 3.52 -16.05
N GLY A 227 14.55 4.22 -16.00
CA GLY A 227 15.84 3.63 -15.68
C GLY A 227 16.10 3.73 -14.17
N ILE A 228 16.72 2.72 -13.61
CA ILE A 228 17.10 2.70 -12.20
C ILE A 228 18.54 3.16 -12.07
N ALA A 229 18.81 4.03 -11.08
CA ALA A 229 20.15 4.56 -10.85
C ALA A 229 20.55 4.37 -9.38
N ALA A 230 21.77 3.87 -9.15
CA ALA A 230 22.45 3.82 -7.87
C ALA A 230 23.96 3.97 -8.12
N PRO A 231 24.46 5.19 -8.39
CA PRO A 231 25.80 5.38 -8.92
C PRO A 231 26.91 5.08 -7.92
N ASP A 232 26.67 5.27 -6.64
CA ASP A 232 27.72 5.31 -5.62
C ASP A 232 27.66 4.13 -4.64
N GLU A 233 26.45 3.73 -4.20
CA GLU A 233 26.24 2.72 -3.17
C GLU A 233 25.09 1.78 -3.55
N ILE A 234 24.93 0.68 -2.81
CA ILE A 234 23.77 -0.20 -2.97
C ILE A 234 22.55 0.52 -2.42
N GLU A 235 21.53 0.69 -3.25
CA GLU A 235 20.26 1.28 -2.86
C GLU A 235 19.15 0.24 -2.72
N PHE A 236 18.25 0.49 -1.76
CA PHE A 236 17.07 -0.32 -1.52
C PHE A 236 15.81 0.51 -1.75
N ASN A 237 15.18 0.32 -2.88
CA ASN A 237 13.95 1.00 -3.22
C ASN A 237 12.75 0.06 -3.01
N LYS A 238 11.56 0.62 -2.83
CA LYS A 238 10.34 -0.15 -2.65
C LYS A 238 9.28 0.30 -3.64
N LEU A 239 8.79 -0.65 -4.45
CA LEU A 239 7.71 -0.42 -5.39
C LEU A 239 6.38 -0.79 -4.74
N TYR A 240 5.46 0.16 -4.62
CA TYR A 240 4.09 -0.04 -4.19
C TYR A 240 3.19 -0.15 -5.41
N VAL A 241 2.50 -1.27 -5.54
CA VAL A 241 1.50 -1.49 -6.60
C VAL A 241 0.13 -1.56 -5.93
N VAL A 242 -0.69 -0.56 -6.17
CA VAL A 242 -2.01 -0.38 -5.53
C VAL A 242 -3.09 -0.62 -6.57
N PHE A 243 -3.98 -1.57 -6.32
CA PHE A 243 -5.10 -1.87 -7.22
C PHE A 243 -6.42 -1.82 -6.46
N SER A 244 -7.45 -1.25 -7.09
CA SER A 244 -8.82 -1.27 -6.59
C SER A 244 -9.84 -1.45 -7.71
N PRO A 245 -10.90 -2.25 -7.52
CA PRO A 245 -12.06 -2.27 -8.42
C PRO A 245 -12.78 -0.94 -8.48
N THR A 246 -12.63 -0.10 -7.45
CA THR A 246 -13.24 1.22 -7.33
C THR A 246 -12.24 2.31 -7.70
N ALA A 247 -12.67 3.34 -8.43
CA ALA A 247 -11.81 4.49 -8.73
C ALA A 247 -11.35 5.18 -7.44
N PHE A 248 -10.07 5.50 -7.37
CA PHE A 248 -9.48 6.25 -6.27
C PHE A 248 -8.65 7.42 -6.78
N THR A 249 -8.57 8.47 -5.99
CA THR A 249 -7.70 9.61 -6.31
C THR A 249 -6.30 9.33 -5.80
N GLY A 250 -5.30 9.49 -6.67
CA GLY A 250 -3.89 9.37 -6.29
C GLY A 250 -3.48 10.37 -5.21
N PRO A 251 -2.30 10.20 -4.60
CA PRO A 251 -1.80 11.14 -3.61
C PRO A 251 -1.51 12.51 -4.22
N MET A 252 -1.64 13.57 -3.42
CA MET A 252 -1.27 14.92 -3.85
C MET A 252 0.26 15.02 -3.93
N THR A 253 0.78 15.13 -5.13
CA THR A 253 2.22 15.21 -5.41
C THR A 253 2.66 16.61 -5.83
N ARG A 254 3.97 16.88 -5.71
CA ARG A 254 4.62 18.04 -6.30
C ARG A 254 5.49 17.59 -7.46
N THR A 255 5.39 18.26 -8.58
CA THR A 255 6.25 17.99 -9.74
C THR A 255 7.58 18.72 -9.56
N GLY A 256 8.68 17.98 -9.60
CA GLY A 256 10.03 18.52 -9.57
C GLY A 256 10.45 19.10 -10.92
N ASN A 257 11.64 19.72 -10.96
CA ASN A 257 12.21 20.26 -12.20
C ASN A 257 12.58 19.16 -13.22
N ASP A 258 12.73 17.93 -12.75
CA ASP A 258 12.95 16.71 -13.52
C ASP A 258 11.66 16.07 -14.05
N GLY A 259 10.51 16.69 -13.82
CA GLY A 259 9.20 16.20 -14.23
C GLY A 259 8.62 15.10 -13.34
N LEU A 260 9.34 14.60 -12.33
CA LEU A 260 8.86 13.53 -11.46
C LEU A 260 7.90 14.08 -10.40
N ARG A 261 6.82 13.34 -10.18
CA ARG A 261 5.77 13.66 -9.19
C ARG A 261 6.09 12.99 -7.87
N ARG A 262 6.43 13.79 -6.84
CA ARG A 262 6.89 13.32 -5.55
C ARG A 262 5.97 13.71 -4.40
N ILE A 263 5.95 12.86 -3.39
CA ILE A 263 5.31 13.08 -2.09
C ILE A 263 6.22 12.49 -1.00
N SER A 264 6.16 13.00 0.23
CA SER A 264 6.87 12.38 1.34
C SER A 264 6.30 10.99 1.67
N GLU A 265 7.14 10.08 2.16
CA GLU A 265 6.70 8.75 2.62
C GLU A 265 5.58 8.86 3.68
N GLU A 266 5.69 9.81 4.62
CA GLU A 266 4.68 10.05 5.66
C GLU A 266 3.30 10.39 5.07
N ASP A 267 3.24 11.30 4.10
CA ASP A 267 1.98 11.71 3.49
C ASP A 267 1.43 10.63 2.55
N PHE A 268 2.30 9.89 1.88
CA PHE A 268 1.91 8.72 1.09
C PHE A 268 1.30 7.63 1.96
N SER A 269 1.90 7.32 3.10
CA SER A 269 1.39 6.33 4.06
C SER A 269 0.02 6.75 4.60
N LYS A 270 -0.17 8.03 4.96
CA LYS A 270 -1.48 8.56 5.36
C LYS A 270 -2.52 8.43 4.25
N TRP A 271 -2.14 8.73 3.02
CA TRP A 271 -3.01 8.59 1.85
C TRP A 271 -3.40 7.13 1.64
N LEU A 272 -2.45 6.20 1.71
CA LEU A 272 -2.68 4.78 1.49
C LEU A 272 -3.63 4.19 2.55
N VAL A 273 -3.37 4.47 3.83
CA VAL A 273 -4.22 4.04 4.95
C VAL A 273 -5.64 4.58 4.79
N LYS A 274 -5.79 5.87 4.46
CA LYS A 274 -7.11 6.48 4.23
C LYS A 274 -7.88 5.79 3.11
N ASN A 275 -7.23 5.50 1.99
CA ASN A 275 -7.90 4.86 0.85
C ASN A 275 -8.28 3.41 1.15
N ARG A 276 -7.39 2.63 1.78
CA ARG A 276 -7.69 1.25 2.19
C ARG A 276 -8.81 1.16 3.23
N ARG A 277 -8.91 2.16 4.11
CA ARG A 277 -10.01 2.27 5.06
C ARG A 277 -11.36 2.50 4.38
N ASN A 278 -11.37 3.28 3.29
CA ASN A 278 -12.57 3.59 2.54
C ASN A 278 -12.93 2.51 1.52
N ASP A 279 -11.96 1.68 1.12
CA ASP A 279 -12.12 0.62 0.15
C ASP A 279 -11.44 -0.67 0.63
N SER A 280 -12.20 -1.56 1.24
CA SER A 280 -11.73 -2.85 1.75
C SER A 280 -11.22 -3.79 0.64
N LYS A 281 -11.61 -3.54 -0.62
CA LYS A 281 -11.17 -4.31 -1.78
C LYS A 281 -9.85 -3.80 -2.37
N MET A 282 -9.35 -2.67 -1.93
CA MET A 282 -8.06 -2.15 -2.37
C MET A 282 -6.93 -3.08 -1.95
N GLY A 283 -6.28 -3.71 -2.92
CA GLY A 283 -5.08 -4.53 -2.74
C GLY A 283 -3.81 -3.70 -2.90
N VAL A 284 -2.78 -4.07 -2.16
CA VAL A 284 -1.45 -3.45 -2.24
C VAL A 284 -0.41 -4.56 -2.30
N LYS A 285 0.46 -4.49 -3.30
CA LYS A 285 1.67 -5.33 -3.36
C LYS A 285 2.90 -4.45 -3.20
N GLN A 286 3.87 -4.95 -2.46
CA GLN A 286 5.15 -4.31 -2.25
C GLN A 286 6.23 -5.19 -2.86
N ILE A 287 7.09 -4.60 -3.69
CA ILE A 287 8.23 -5.26 -4.31
C ILE A 287 9.47 -4.50 -3.88
N ASN A 288 10.36 -5.15 -3.13
CA ASN A 288 11.63 -4.56 -2.72
C ASN A 288 12.63 -4.70 -3.87
N LEU A 289 13.22 -3.60 -4.28
CA LEU A 289 14.23 -3.55 -5.33
C LEU A 289 15.59 -3.29 -4.70
N LYS A 290 16.57 -4.13 -5.00
CA LYS A 290 17.97 -3.93 -4.63
C LYS A 290 18.74 -3.51 -5.86
N ILE A 291 19.45 -2.40 -5.77
CA ILE A 291 20.16 -1.80 -6.90
C ILE A 291 21.64 -1.72 -6.54
N HIS A 292 22.48 -2.31 -7.39
CA HIS A 292 23.91 -2.30 -7.20
C HIS A 292 24.55 -1.19 -8.07
N PRO A 293 25.58 -0.50 -7.58
CA PRO A 293 26.38 0.38 -8.40
C PRO A 293 27.13 -0.42 -9.47
N LYS A 294 27.57 0.28 -10.53
CA LYS A 294 28.41 -0.32 -11.59
C LYS A 294 29.79 -0.69 -11.12
#